data_0e49d9eba54493e51d6ff6bdf3d58722
#
_entry.id   0e49d9eba54493e51d6ff6bdf3d58722
#
_cell.length_a   1.000
_cell.length_b   1.000
_cell.length_c   1.000
_cell.angle_alpha   90.00
_cell.angle_beta   90.00
_cell.angle_gamma   90.00
#
_symmetry.space_group_name_H-M   'P 1'
#
loop_
_entity.id
_entity.type
_entity.pdbx_description
1 polymer ?
#
loop_
_entity_poly.entity_id
_entity_poly.type
_entity_poly.pdbx_seq_one_letter_code
_entity_poly.pdbx_strand_id
1 'polypeptide(L)'
;MVKNNIVLMSGKGQRFKDEGYKDPKPLISLEGKTIIEKVINNFPHTDKWIFTVNKEVYDHEIFINFYEKFNSNKTILLLDEVTNGQATSCFKSLDLVPDGEDFFVGSCDAIFKNKIILDKRSKVDGLVFTTYPKSEHKENGNNYGWVVGEKKVKNVLCKKTPDRINDSYIIAGSFYFKNKSFFQNI
;
A
#
# COMPACT_ATOMS: atom_id res chain seq x y z
N MET A 1 -4.89 16.97 -4.14
CA MET A 1 -3.85 16.20 -4.84
C MET A 1 -2.70 15.98 -3.87
N VAL A 2 -2.20 14.78 -3.74
CA VAL A 2 -1.01 14.43 -2.94
C VAL A 2 0.25 14.65 -3.80
N LYS A 3 1.41 14.91 -3.18
CA LYS A 3 2.64 15.14 -3.95
C LYS A 3 3.25 13.86 -4.48
N ASN A 4 3.28 12.81 -3.66
CA ASN A 4 3.91 11.55 -4.01
C ASN A 4 3.00 10.36 -3.73
N ASN A 5 2.87 9.42 -4.66
CA ASN A 5 2.29 8.10 -4.43
C ASN A 5 3.41 7.06 -4.41
N ILE A 6 3.50 6.29 -3.33
CA ILE A 6 4.41 5.16 -3.19
C ILE A 6 3.60 3.87 -3.33
N VAL A 7 4.02 3.01 -4.25
CA VAL A 7 3.38 1.70 -4.49
C VAL A 7 4.36 0.61 -4.08
N LEU A 8 4.01 -0.16 -3.05
CA LEU A 8 4.87 -1.21 -2.50
C LEU A 8 4.58 -2.56 -3.18
N MET A 9 5.51 -3.01 -4.01
CA MET A 9 5.43 -4.23 -4.83
C MET A 9 6.60 -5.20 -4.56
N SER A 10 7.27 -5.06 -3.43
CA SER A 10 8.49 -5.83 -3.10
C SER A 10 8.23 -7.09 -2.25
N GLY A 11 6.99 -7.44 -1.98
CA GLY A 11 6.62 -8.63 -1.23
C GLY A 11 6.87 -9.93 -2.01
N LYS A 12 7.15 -11.04 -1.31
CA LYS A 12 7.41 -12.37 -1.93
C LYS A 12 6.20 -12.95 -2.67
N GLY A 13 4.97 -12.58 -2.30
CA GLY A 13 3.76 -13.16 -2.88
C GLY A 13 3.58 -14.66 -2.63
N GLN A 14 4.19 -15.22 -1.56
CA GLN A 14 4.33 -16.67 -1.35
C GLN A 14 3.01 -17.43 -1.46
N ARG A 15 1.92 -16.95 -0.88
CA ARG A 15 0.61 -17.61 -0.94
C ARG A 15 0.13 -17.85 -2.38
N PHE A 16 0.36 -16.88 -3.28
CA PHE A 16 0.00 -17.02 -4.70
C PHE A 16 0.88 -18.03 -5.42
N LYS A 17 2.17 -18.07 -5.09
CA LYS A 17 3.10 -19.09 -5.62
C LYS A 17 2.70 -20.48 -5.17
N ASP A 18 2.33 -20.64 -3.90
CA ASP A 18 1.87 -21.92 -3.33
C ASP A 18 0.56 -22.42 -3.98
N GLU A 19 -0.28 -21.49 -4.47
CA GLU A 19 -1.50 -21.77 -5.24
C GLU A 19 -1.24 -21.93 -6.76
N GLY A 20 0.02 -21.91 -7.20
CA GLY A 20 0.42 -22.21 -8.57
C GLY A 20 0.41 -21.00 -9.55
N TYR A 21 0.25 -19.78 -9.05
CA TYR A 21 0.40 -18.59 -9.90
C TYR A 21 1.87 -18.42 -10.32
N LYS A 22 2.07 -18.25 -11.63
CA LYS A 22 3.42 -18.07 -12.22
C LYS A 22 3.89 -16.62 -12.16
N ASP A 23 2.97 -15.68 -12.34
CA ASP A 23 3.27 -14.26 -12.32
C ASP A 23 3.40 -13.74 -10.89
N PRO A 24 4.30 -12.78 -10.62
CA PRO A 24 4.35 -12.06 -9.36
C PRO A 24 2.97 -11.46 -9.02
N LYS A 25 2.59 -11.52 -7.73
CA LYS A 25 1.26 -11.10 -7.25
C LYS A 25 0.71 -9.80 -7.88
N PRO A 26 1.47 -8.67 -7.95
CA PRO A 26 0.94 -7.43 -8.53
C PRO A 26 0.67 -7.51 -10.04
N LEU A 27 1.24 -8.50 -10.72
CA LEU A 27 1.17 -8.68 -12.17
C LEU A 27 0.14 -9.72 -12.62
N ILE A 28 -0.46 -10.44 -11.68
CA ILE A 28 -1.52 -11.41 -11.96
C ILE A 28 -2.69 -10.68 -12.65
N SER A 29 -3.17 -11.28 -13.73
CA SER A 29 -4.32 -10.75 -14.48
C SER A 29 -5.63 -10.99 -13.72
N LEU A 30 -6.42 -9.94 -13.56
CA LEU A 30 -7.75 -9.96 -12.97
C LEU A 30 -8.71 -9.22 -13.90
N GLU A 31 -9.60 -9.96 -14.60
CA GLU A 31 -10.56 -9.41 -15.56
C GLU A 31 -9.90 -8.55 -16.65
N GLY A 32 -8.82 -9.04 -17.24
CA GLY A 32 -8.12 -8.40 -18.37
C GLY A 32 -7.19 -7.23 -18.00
N LYS A 33 -6.99 -6.94 -16.70
CA LYS A 33 -6.00 -5.97 -16.19
C LYS A 33 -5.17 -6.62 -15.10
N THR A 34 -3.95 -6.18 -14.92
CA THR A 34 -3.14 -6.62 -13.79
C THR A 34 -3.70 -6.07 -12.48
N ILE A 35 -3.42 -6.76 -11.37
CA ILE A 35 -3.81 -6.28 -10.03
C ILE A 35 -3.28 -4.85 -9.82
N ILE A 36 -2.03 -4.57 -10.21
CA ILE A 36 -1.45 -3.23 -10.01
C ILE A 36 -2.19 -2.15 -10.80
N GLU A 37 -2.62 -2.41 -12.04
CA GLU A 37 -3.41 -1.45 -12.82
C GLU A 37 -4.73 -1.12 -12.15
N LYS A 38 -5.40 -2.13 -11.55
CA LYS A 38 -6.64 -1.90 -10.80
C LYS A 38 -6.42 -1.13 -9.51
N VAL A 39 -5.32 -1.40 -8.80
CA VAL A 39 -4.97 -0.73 -7.54
C VAL A 39 -4.70 0.76 -7.76
N ILE A 40 -3.78 1.08 -8.67
CA ILE A 40 -3.35 2.48 -8.88
C ILE A 40 -4.44 3.37 -9.46
N ASN A 41 -5.40 2.78 -10.19
CA ASN A 41 -6.54 3.51 -10.76
C ASN A 41 -7.37 4.24 -9.68
N ASN A 42 -7.37 3.72 -8.46
CA ASN A 42 -8.11 4.28 -7.32
C ASN A 42 -7.24 5.03 -6.31
N PHE A 43 -5.93 5.14 -6.55
CA PHE A 43 -5.04 5.96 -5.73
C PHE A 43 -5.33 7.45 -5.92
N PRO A 44 -4.96 8.31 -4.96
CA PRO A 44 -5.14 9.76 -5.09
C PRO A 44 -4.41 10.29 -6.33
N HIS A 45 -4.88 11.42 -6.86
CA HIS A 45 -4.10 12.17 -7.85
C HIS A 45 -2.80 12.64 -7.23
N THR A 46 -1.70 12.53 -7.99
CA THR A 46 -0.36 12.87 -7.53
C THR A 46 0.48 13.52 -8.63
N ASP A 47 1.51 14.23 -8.20
CA ASP A 47 2.52 14.79 -9.10
C ASP A 47 3.58 13.74 -9.48
N LYS A 48 3.88 12.78 -8.56
CA LYS A 48 4.93 11.79 -8.74
C LYS A 48 4.53 10.41 -8.22
N TRP A 49 4.94 9.37 -8.96
CA TRP A 49 4.80 7.96 -8.59
C TRP A 49 6.16 7.34 -8.25
N ILE A 50 6.22 6.56 -7.17
CA ILE A 50 7.38 5.79 -6.75
C ILE A 50 6.95 4.33 -6.67
N PHE A 51 7.49 3.50 -7.57
CA PHE A 51 7.24 2.06 -7.59
C PHE A 51 8.39 1.36 -6.85
N THR A 52 8.11 0.80 -5.67
CA THR A 52 9.09 0.06 -4.88
C THR A 52 8.94 -1.41 -5.17
N VAL A 53 9.89 -1.98 -5.88
CA VAL A 53 9.82 -3.33 -6.45
C VAL A 53 10.98 -4.20 -5.96
N ASN A 54 10.81 -5.52 -5.97
CA ASN A 54 11.91 -6.48 -5.89
C ASN A 54 12.37 -6.86 -7.30
N LYS A 55 13.48 -7.61 -7.40
CA LYS A 55 14.07 -8.02 -8.67
C LYS A 55 13.11 -8.86 -9.53
N GLU A 56 12.32 -9.75 -8.93
CA GLU A 56 11.37 -10.61 -9.64
C GLU A 56 10.31 -9.79 -10.39
N VAL A 57 9.77 -8.73 -9.74
CA VAL A 57 8.81 -7.83 -10.38
C VAL A 57 9.49 -6.94 -11.40
N TYR A 58 10.69 -6.42 -11.08
CA TYR A 58 11.44 -5.49 -11.93
C TYR A 58 11.80 -6.10 -13.29
N ASP A 59 12.29 -7.34 -13.30
CA ASP A 59 12.73 -8.04 -14.51
C ASP A 59 11.56 -8.66 -15.32
N HIS A 60 10.33 -8.56 -14.81
CA HIS A 60 9.19 -9.22 -15.43
C HIS A 60 8.64 -8.42 -16.61
N GLU A 61 8.44 -9.07 -17.77
CA GLU A 61 7.99 -8.43 -19.01
C GLU A 61 6.68 -7.64 -18.84
N ILE A 62 5.72 -8.17 -18.10
CA ILE A 62 4.44 -7.49 -17.83
C ILE A 62 4.69 -6.17 -17.09
N PHE A 63 5.62 -6.13 -16.11
CA PHE A 63 5.94 -4.90 -15.40
C PHE A 63 6.65 -3.89 -16.30
N ILE A 64 7.60 -4.33 -17.10
CA ILE A 64 8.33 -3.48 -18.04
C ILE A 64 7.33 -2.80 -19.00
N ASN A 65 6.44 -3.58 -19.61
CA ASN A 65 5.41 -3.08 -20.52
C ASN A 65 4.43 -2.12 -19.82
N PHE A 66 4.01 -2.43 -18.59
CA PHE A 66 3.18 -1.56 -17.77
C PHE A 66 3.89 -0.24 -17.48
N TYR A 67 5.14 -0.32 -17.00
CA TYR A 67 5.91 0.86 -16.60
C TYR A 67 6.19 1.78 -17.79
N GLU A 68 6.56 1.26 -18.94
CA GLU A 68 6.80 2.05 -20.16
C GLU A 68 5.55 2.83 -20.58
N LYS A 69 4.38 2.18 -20.58
CA LYS A 69 3.10 2.78 -20.97
C LYS A 69 2.52 3.72 -19.91
N PHE A 70 3.03 3.69 -18.69
CA PHE A 70 2.52 4.52 -17.59
C PHE A 70 2.92 5.98 -17.79
N ASN A 71 2.00 6.78 -18.30
CA ASN A 71 2.24 8.18 -18.71
C ASN A 71 2.08 9.17 -17.54
N SER A 72 3.00 9.12 -16.57
CA SER A 72 3.09 10.05 -15.44
C SER A 72 4.53 10.19 -14.99
N ASN A 73 4.86 11.23 -14.23
CA ASN A 73 6.16 11.34 -13.57
C ASN A 73 6.34 10.15 -12.62
N LYS A 74 7.33 9.32 -12.87
CA LYS A 74 7.53 8.03 -12.20
C LYS A 74 8.99 7.72 -11.95
N THR A 75 9.23 7.00 -10.86
CA THR A 75 10.56 6.51 -10.46
C THR A 75 10.43 5.09 -9.93
N ILE A 76 11.42 4.25 -10.19
CA ILE A 76 11.54 2.91 -9.60
C ILE A 76 12.55 2.97 -8.45
N LEU A 77 12.19 2.35 -7.32
CA LEU A 77 13.12 1.92 -6.29
C LEU A 77 13.22 0.39 -6.35
N LEU A 78 14.33 -0.11 -6.85
CA LEU A 78 14.65 -1.53 -6.80
C LEU A 78 15.23 -1.88 -5.44
N LEU A 79 14.63 -2.85 -4.77
CA LEU A 79 15.15 -3.40 -3.51
C LEU A 79 15.90 -4.71 -3.79
N ASP A 80 17.16 -4.76 -3.37
CA ASP A 80 18.03 -5.93 -3.56
C ASP A 80 17.56 -7.12 -2.73
N GLU A 81 16.89 -6.85 -1.60
CA GLU A 81 16.40 -7.87 -0.67
C GLU A 81 14.94 -7.63 -0.28
N VAL A 82 14.28 -8.72 0.07
CA VAL A 82 12.93 -8.65 0.65
C VAL A 82 13.01 -8.06 2.06
N THR A 83 12.29 -6.99 2.28
CA THR A 83 12.25 -6.31 3.57
C THR A 83 11.38 -7.06 4.61
N ASN A 84 11.59 -6.73 5.89
CA ASN A 84 10.82 -7.29 7.01
C ASN A 84 9.35 -6.80 7.09
N GLY A 85 8.83 -6.19 6.02
CA GLY A 85 7.45 -5.76 5.95
C GLY A 85 7.25 -4.43 5.24
N GLN A 86 5.98 -4.05 5.15
CA GLN A 86 5.53 -2.87 4.39
C GLN A 86 6.15 -1.57 4.92
N ALA A 87 6.28 -1.42 6.24
CA ALA A 87 6.88 -0.23 6.86
C ALA A 87 8.34 -0.04 6.45
N THR A 88 9.14 -1.12 6.44
CA THR A 88 10.55 -1.08 6.02
C THR A 88 10.69 -0.74 4.54
N SER A 89 9.83 -1.30 3.67
CA SER A 89 9.82 -0.96 2.25
C SER A 89 9.44 0.51 2.04
N CYS A 90 8.45 1.00 2.77
CA CYS A 90 8.06 2.41 2.76
C CYS A 90 9.23 3.31 3.21
N PHE A 91 9.87 2.98 4.33
CA PHE A 91 11.00 3.75 4.86
C PHE A 91 12.13 3.93 3.84
N LYS A 92 12.51 2.83 3.16
CA LYS A 92 13.50 2.89 2.07
C LYS A 92 13.05 3.78 0.90
N SER A 93 11.74 3.89 0.66
CA SER A 93 11.20 4.74 -0.42
C SER A 93 11.24 6.24 -0.09
N LEU A 94 11.39 6.61 1.18
CA LEU A 94 11.36 8.02 1.61
C LEU A 94 12.55 8.84 1.12
N ASP A 95 13.66 8.21 0.73
CA ASP A 95 14.78 8.91 0.12
C ASP A 95 14.41 9.56 -1.22
N LEU A 96 13.37 9.05 -1.88
CA LEU A 96 12.82 9.58 -3.13
C LEU A 96 11.70 10.61 -2.92
N VAL A 97 11.26 10.84 -1.69
CA VAL A 97 10.26 11.85 -1.31
C VAL A 97 10.98 13.10 -0.84
N PRO A 98 10.78 14.28 -1.45
CA PRO A 98 11.35 15.54 -0.99
C PRO A 98 10.94 15.90 0.45
N ASP A 99 11.78 16.63 1.15
CA ASP A 99 11.48 17.13 2.50
C ASP A 99 10.26 18.06 2.48
N GLY A 100 9.39 17.89 3.46
CA GLY A 100 8.18 18.69 3.60
C GLY A 100 7.03 18.31 2.67
N GLU A 101 7.24 17.40 1.71
CA GLU A 101 6.17 16.92 0.85
C GLU A 101 5.36 15.79 1.49
N ASP A 102 4.04 15.81 1.21
CA ASP A 102 3.13 14.75 1.60
C ASP A 102 3.24 13.54 0.66
N PHE A 103 2.90 12.38 1.19
CA PHE A 103 2.84 11.17 0.40
C PHE A 103 1.70 10.23 0.82
N PHE A 104 1.19 9.51 -0.17
CA PHE A 104 0.32 8.36 0.02
C PHE A 104 1.13 7.09 -0.26
N VAL A 105 1.03 6.11 0.60
CA VAL A 105 1.63 4.80 0.39
C VAL A 105 0.56 3.73 0.38
N GLY A 106 0.63 2.81 -0.58
CA GLY A 106 -0.31 1.71 -0.67
C GLY A 106 0.35 0.40 -1.07
N SER A 107 -0.26 -0.69 -0.58
CA SER A 107 0.07 -2.04 -1.04
C SER A 107 -0.41 -2.26 -2.47
N CYS A 108 0.21 -3.21 -3.17
CA CYS A 108 -0.13 -3.54 -4.56
C CYS A 108 -1.35 -4.48 -4.71
N ASP A 109 -2.12 -4.69 -3.65
CA ASP A 109 -3.22 -5.68 -3.62
C ASP A 109 -4.52 -5.15 -2.99
N ALA A 110 -4.53 -3.93 -2.49
CA ALA A 110 -5.72 -3.30 -1.92
C ALA A 110 -6.47 -2.51 -3.01
N ILE A 111 -7.48 -3.11 -3.59
CA ILE A 111 -8.35 -2.48 -4.59
C ILE A 111 -9.48 -1.76 -3.88
N PHE A 112 -9.50 -0.43 -3.95
CA PHE A 112 -10.59 0.38 -3.41
C PHE A 112 -11.75 0.43 -4.41
N LYS A 113 -12.98 0.46 -3.90
CA LYS A 113 -14.18 0.57 -4.76
C LYS A 113 -14.23 1.91 -5.50
N ASN A 114 -13.83 2.98 -4.84
CA ASN A 114 -13.83 4.33 -5.38
C ASN A 114 -12.45 4.95 -5.31
N LYS A 115 -12.20 5.97 -6.13
CA LYS A 115 -10.97 6.74 -6.10
C LYS A 115 -10.80 7.42 -4.74
N ILE A 116 -9.61 7.31 -4.17
CA ILE A 116 -9.27 7.96 -2.90
C ILE A 116 -9.14 9.47 -3.13
N ILE A 117 -9.95 10.24 -2.40
CA ILE A 117 -9.90 11.70 -2.40
C ILE A 117 -9.39 12.16 -1.04
N LEU A 118 -8.23 12.82 -1.03
CA LEU A 118 -7.65 13.39 0.17
C LEU A 118 -8.03 14.87 0.27
N ASP A 119 -8.80 15.22 1.30
CA ASP A 119 -9.13 16.62 1.59
C ASP A 119 -7.97 17.29 2.34
N LYS A 120 -7.22 18.13 1.63
CA LYS A 120 -6.09 18.88 2.22
C LYS A 120 -6.49 19.91 3.28
N ARG A 121 -7.79 20.22 3.42
CA ARG A 121 -8.30 21.09 4.50
C ARG A 121 -8.32 20.37 5.84
N SER A 122 -8.30 19.05 5.85
CA SER A 122 -8.16 18.28 7.08
C SER A 122 -6.75 18.49 7.65
N LYS A 123 -6.67 19.09 8.84
CA LYS A 123 -5.40 19.32 9.57
C LYS A 123 -4.94 18.02 10.26
N VAL A 124 -4.72 16.97 9.47
CA VAL A 124 -4.23 15.68 9.98
C VAL A 124 -2.81 15.44 9.51
N ASP A 125 -1.98 14.87 10.37
CA ASP A 125 -0.60 14.53 10.05
C ASP A 125 -0.47 13.16 9.38
N GLY A 126 -1.45 12.27 9.60
CA GLY A 126 -1.52 10.97 8.96
C GLY A 126 -2.94 10.40 8.90
N LEU A 127 -3.19 9.52 7.93
CA LEU A 127 -4.43 8.75 7.79
C LEU A 127 -4.09 7.27 7.59
N VAL A 128 -4.88 6.40 8.19
CA VAL A 128 -4.89 4.97 7.89
C VAL A 128 -6.19 4.61 7.20
N PHE A 129 -6.10 3.91 6.08
CA PHE A 129 -7.27 3.45 5.34
C PHE A 129 -7.70 2.09 5.86
N THR A 130 -8.97 1.96 6.17
CA THR A 130 -9.52 0.77 6.83
C THR A 130 -10.79 0.27 6.14
N THR A 131 -11.14 -0.97 6.42
CA THR A 131 -12.41 -1.57 6.04
C THR A 131 -13.07 -2.23 7.25
N TYR A 132 -14.39 -2.41 7.17
CA TYR A 132 -15.12 -3.17 8.19
C TYR A 132 -14.70 -4.65 8.17
N PRO A 133 -14.55 -5.27 9.35
CA PRO A 133 -14.23 -6.69 9.43
C PRO A 133 -15.39 -7.55 8.91
N LYS A 134 -15.09 -8.50 8.05
CA LYS A 134 -15.98 -9.57 7.60
C LYS A 134 -15.79 -10.82 8.48
N SER A 135 -16.61 -11.86 8.27
CA SER A 135 -16.49 -13.15 8.98
C SER A 135 -15.08 -13.74 8.89
N GLU A 136 -14.51 -13.80 7.69
CA GLU A 136 -13.14 -14.31 7.46
C GLU A 136 -12.07 -13.62 8.29
N HIS A 137 -12.21 -12.28 8.50
CA HIS A 137 -11.29 -11.52 9.32
C HIS A 137 -11.44 -11.84 10.81
N LYS A 138 -12.66 -12.19 11.26
CA LYS A 138 -12.93 -12.57 12.64
C LYS A 138 -12.33 -13.94 12.97
N GLU A 139 -12.42 -14.88 12.03
CA GLU A 139 -11.88 -16.23 12.16
C GLU A 139 -10.35 -16.26 12.12
N ASN A 140 -9.75 -15.41 11.28
CA ASN A 140 -8.31 -15.37 11.02
C ASN A 140 -7.67 -14.05 11.45
N GLY A 141 -8.13 -13.43 12.53
CA GLY A 141 -7.77 -12.09 12.96
C GLY A 141 -6.27 -11.83 13.11
N ASN A 142 -5.51 -12.85 13.46
CA ASN A 142 -4.05 -12.77 13.60
C ASN A 142 -3.29 -12.64 12.27
N ASN A 143 -3.97 -12.72 11.13
CA ASN A 143 -3.36 -12.49 9.82
C ASN A 143 -3.38 -11.02 9.38
N TYR A 144 -4.09 -10.16 10.12
CA TYR A 144 -4.38 -8.79 9.71
C TYR A 144 -3.79 -7.76 10.67
N GLY A 145 -3.64 -6.54 10.16
CA GLY A 145 -3.46 -5.35 10.97
C GLY A 145 -4.82 -4.76 11.34
N TRP A 146 -4.97 -4.31 12.58
CA TRP A 146 -6.20 -3.75 13.12
C TRP A 146 -5.99 -2.34 13.65
N VAL A 147 -7.01 -1.53 13.48
CA VAL A 147 -7.13 -0.22 14.13
C VAL A 147 -8.30 -0.26 15.08
N VAL A 148 -8.10 0.20 16.32
CA VAL A 148 -9.14 0.44 17.30
C VAL A 148 -9.42 1.93 17.34
N GLY A 149 -10.70 2.33 17.20
CA GLY A 149 -11.17 3.70 17.19
C GLY A 149 -11.71 4.14 15.82
N GLU A 150 -12.77 4.94 15.83
CA GLU A 150 -13.51 5.31 14.61
C GLU A 150 -12.91 6.52 13.87
N LYS A 151 -12.83 7.68 14.54
CA LYS A 151 -12.35 8.94 13.94
C LYS A 151 -10.88 9.24 14.26
N LYS A 152 -10.40 8.72 15.37
CA LYS A 152 -9.00 8.81 15.79
C LYS A 152 -8.51 7.41 16.13
N VAL A 153 -7.32 7.09 15.66
CA VAL A 153 -6.62 5.86 16.03
C VAL A 153 -6.33 5.92 17.53
N LYS A 154 -6.89 4.97 18.28
CA LYS A 154 -6.63 4.81 19.71
C LYS A 154 -5.57 3.75 19.96
N ASN A 155 -5.57 2.71 19.12
CA ASN A 155 -4.60 1.62 19.19
C ASN A 155 -4.44 0.96 17.83
N VAL A 156 -3.29 0.36 17.59
CA VAL A 156 -2.98 -0.43 16.40
C VAL A 156 -2.46 -1.80 16.84
N LEU A 157 -3.03 -2.85 16.29
CA LEU A 157 -2.60 -4.22 16.56
C LEU A 157 -2.09 -4.86 15.26
N CYS A 158 -0.87 -5.35 15.28
CA CYS A 158 -0.28 -6.04 14.15
C CYS A 158 -0.32 -7.55 14.39
N LYS A 159 -0.99 -8.29 13.51
CA LYS A 159 -1.14 -9.75 13.60
C LYS A 159 -1.63 -10.25 14.99
N LYS A 160 -2.53 -9.49 15.59
CA LYS A 160 -3.16 -9.81 16.86
C LYS A 160 -4.62 -9.40 16.80
N THR A 161 -5.52 -10.33 17.03
CA THR A 161 -6.97 -10.07 17.05
C THR A 161 -7.32 -9.15 18.23
N PRO A 162 -8.12 -8.08 18.02
CA PRO A 162 -8.57 -7.22 19.10
C PRO A 162 -9.61 -7.92 19.99
N ASP A 163 -9.63 -7.59 21.28
CA ASP A 163 -10.61 -8.12 22.22
C ASP A 163 -12.05 -7.70 21.87
N ARG A 164 -12.20 -6.50 21.28
CA ARG A 164 -13.48 -5.94 20.81
C ARG A 164 -13.46 -5.71 19.32
N ILE A 165 -13.84 -6.74 18.56
CA ILE A 165 -13.85 -6.70 17.09
C ILE A 165 -14.85 -5.65 16.55
N ASN A 166 -15.97 -5.45 17.23
CA ASN A 166 -17.03 -4.54 16.78
C ASN A 166 -16.60 -3.06 16.75
N ASP A 167 -15.60 -2.69 17.57
CA ASP A 167 -15.04 -1.34 17.62
C ASP A 167 -13.71 -1.22 16.86
N SER A 168 -13.42 -2.18 16.00
CA SER A 168 -12.14 -2.31 15.33
C SER A 168 -12.31 -2.44 13.80
N TYR A 169 -11.30 -2.03 13.07
CA TYR A 169 -11.28 -1.98 11.62
C TYR A 169 -10.02 -2.67 11.09
N ILE A 170 -10.13 -3.31 9.93
CA ILE A 170 -8.99 -3.92 9.24
C ILE A 170 -8.21 -2.84 8.49
N ILE A 171 -6.89 -2.84 8.64
CA ILE A 171 -6.00 -1.96 7.87
C ILE A 171 -5.98 -2.45 6.41
N ALA A 172 -6.33 -1.55 5.47
CA ALA A 172 -6.35 -1.85 4.04
C ALA A 172 -4.98 -1.72 3.35
N GLY A 173 -3.90 -1.68 4.14
CA GLY A 173 -2.53 -1.59 3.62
C GLY A 173 -2.19 -0.27 2.93
N SER A 174 -2.97 0.78 3.17
CA SER A 174 -2.77 2.10 2.58
C SER A 174 -2.82 3.19 3.64
N PHE A 175 -1.94 4.20 3.48
CA PHE A 175 -1.73 5.25 4.45
C PHE A 175 -1.44 6.57 3.74
N TYR A 176 -1.73 7.67 4.41
CA TYR A 176 -1.28 9.01 4.02
C TYR A 176 -0.45 9.62 5.15
N PHE A 177 0.59 10.31 4.78
CA PHE A 177 1.46 11.06 5.70
C PHE A 177 1.72 12.46 5.15
N LYS A 178 1.65 13.45 6.03
CA LYS A 178 1.87 14.85 5.70
C LYS A 178 3.30 15.14 5.27
N ASN A 179 4.26 14.43 5.82
CA ASN A 179 5.68 14.48 5.46
C ASN A 179 6.41 13.25 6.01
N LYS A 180 7.66 13.03 5.55
CA LYS A 180 8.47 11.90 5.98
C LYS A 180 8.93 11.98 7.43
N SER A 181 9.12 13.18 7.98
CA SER A 181 9.51 13.33 9.39
C SER A 181 8.43 12.82 10.34
N PHE A 182 7.16 13.05 10.01
CA PHE A 182 6.07 12.48 10.81
C PHE A 182 6.10 10.94 10.78
N PHE A 183 6.28 10.33 9.61
CA PHE A 183 6.38 8.87 9.49
C PHE A 183 7.58 8.29 10.25
N GLN A 184 8.73 8.97 10.26
CA GLN A 184 9.95 8.51 10.93
C GLN A 184 9.87 8.57 12.46
N ASN A 185 8.95 9.35 13.00
CA ASN A 185 8.76 9.55 14.43
C ASN A 185 7.63 8.72 15.05
N ILE A 186 6.98 7.83 14.26
CA ILE A 186 6.00 6.87 14.76
C ILE A 186 6.64 5.50 14.91
#